data_d65a04b19b20c938a44fc1bee51b4334
#
_entry.id   d65a04b19b20c938a44fc1bee51b4334
#
_cell.length_a   1.000
_cell.length_b   1.000
_cell.length_c   1.000
_cell.angle_alpha   90.00
_cell.angle_beta   90.00
_cell.angle_gamma   90.00
#
_symmetry.space_group_name_H-M   'P 1'
#
loop_
_entity.id
_entity.type
_entity.pdbx_description
1 polymer ?
#
loop_
_entity_poly.entity_id
_entity_poly.type
_entity_poly.pdbx_seq_one_letter_code
_entity_poly.pdbx_strand_id
1 'polypeptide(L)'
;MSEKSAPPKVPVWRSPQGRAWIFQICMMTAFLYVAISAYRNALTNLAKRGISSGFGFLSNEAGFRIGEINSIPLPKGGVLWFLVSLIAGLAICKIISRYLKDKNNGPMDSRWFSVCLLISFGLPLLTLYLFRNDIEIVRYSESSSYTLALDTALINTLKVTFIGCVASTVLGLLVALGRLSPNWLLRNLCRWYVELNRNLPVLLQLFFWYFIVFQQLPNVRKSIDIGGWLILNKRGLYIPSLVPLSGAWLFCTAVLAAILGILVLLRRSKRMRNETGTPGKVFLPGLALLVVLPSLAWLITGTPFSLDFPVLKGFNYQGGTGLTPEFSALVVGLSVYVSAFNAEIIRSGIQSVAKGQREAARALAMKERQVMRVVILPQAMRVIVPPMTSEYLAIAKNSSLAVAIGYPDFVSVGGTILNQSGQAIEIVGIWMGVYLCISLLISGGMNWYNNKVRLVER
;
A
#
# COMPACT_ATOMS: atom_id res chain seq x y z
N MET A 1 -29.23 -37.49 53.74
CA MET A 1 -29.17 -36.71 52.51
C MET A 1 -29.26 -35.23 52.86
N SER A 2 -28.17 -34.52 52.86
CA SER A 2 -28.11 -33.09 53.22
C SER A 2 -28.28 -32.28 51.95
N GLU A 3 -29.41 -31.56 51.79
CA GLU A 3 -29.64 -30.57 50.75
C GLU A 3 -28.56 -29.47 50.86
N LYS A 4 -27.66 -29.41 49.86
CA LYS A 4 -26.78 -28.26 49.66
C LYS A 4 -27.64 -27.07 49.22
N SER A 5 -27.98 -26.18 50.15
CA SER A 5 -28.60 -24.89 49.83
C SER A 5 -27.67 -24.14 48.88
N ALA A 6 -28.26 -23.69 47.73
CA ALA A 6 -27.53 -22.89 46.77
C ALA A 6 -27.04 -21.57 47.42
N PRO A 7 -25.81 -21.13 47.13
CA PRO A 7 -25.26 -19.92 47.76
C PRO A 7 -26.14 -18.70 47.38
N PRO A 8 -26.34 -17.74 48.33
CA PRO A 8 -27.22 -16.59 48.11
C PRO A 8 -26.71 -15.79 46.89
N LYS A 9 -27.60 -15.45 45.94
CA LYS A 9 -27.29 -14.64 44.78
C LYS A 9 -26.83 -13.26 45.22
N VAL A 10 -25.55 -12.96 45.10
CA VAL A 10 -24.98 -11.66 45.39
C VAL A 10 -25.59 -10.61 44.43
N PRO A 11 -26.16 -9.47 44.93
CA PRO A 11 -26.68 -8.42 44.06
C PRO A 11 -25.64 -7.96 43.04
N VAL A 12 -26.07 -7.62 41.81
CA VAL A 12 -25.19 -7.27 40.68
C VAL A 12 -24.21 -6.16 41.05
N TRP A 13 -24.63 -5.16 41.83
CA TRP A 13 -23.77 -4.04 42.28
C TRP A 13 -22.71 -4.43 43.31
N ARG A 14 -22.83 -5.56 43.96
CA ARG A 14 -21.83 -6.07 44.91
C ARG A 14 -20.85 -7.07 44.24
N SER A 15 -21.19 -7.62 43.13
CA SER A 15 -20.31 -8.51 42.38
C SER A 15 -19.19 -7.74 41.67
N PRO A 16 -17.93 -8.22 41.63
CA PRO A 16 -16.84 -7.53 40.93
C PRO A 16 -17.14 -7.34 39.43
N GLN A 17 -17.79 -8.32 38.81
CA GLN A 17 -18.22 -8.25 37.42
C GLN A 17 -19.33 -7.22 37.21
N GLY A 18 -20.32 -7.15 38.08
CA GLY A 18 -21.39 -6.17 37.99
C GLY A 18 -20.88 -4.72 38.14
N ARG A 19 -19.95 -4.48 39.06
CA ARG A 19 -19.31 -3.16 39.18
C ARG A 19 -18.51 -2.79 37.93
N ALA A 20 -17.79 -3.73 37.33
CA ALA A 20 -17.08 -3.49 36.07
C ALA A 20 -18.03 -3.12 34.94
N TRP A 21 -19.15 -3.82 34.80
CA TRP A 21 -20.20 -3.50 33.81
C TRP A 21 -20.83 -2.13 34.04
N ILE A 22 -21.19 -1.82 35.28
CA ILE A 22 -21.74 -0.49 35.63
C ILE A 22 -20.73 0.62 35.28
N PHE A 23 -19.46 0.44 35.66
CA PHE A 23 -18.41 1.40 35.31
C PHE A 23 -18.24 1.58 33.79
N GLN A 24 -18.21 0.49 33.04
CA GLN A 24 -18.12 0.53 31.57
C GLN A 24 -19.31 1.24 30.93
N ILE A 25 -20.54 0.96 31.40
CA ILE A 25 -21.75 1.62 30.91
C ILE A 25 -21.71 3.11 31.24
N CYS A 26 -21.37 3.49 32.47
CA CYS A 26 -21.25 4.90 32.85
C CYS A 26 -20.18 5.64 32.01
N MET A 27 -19.01 5.03 31.82
CA MET A 27 -17.96 5.60 30.95
C MET A 27 -18.42 5.73 29.50
N MET A 28 -19.07 4.71 28.97
CA MET A 28 -19.63 4.73 27.61
C MET A 28 -20.68 5.83 27.46
N THR A 29 -21.60 5.94 28.43
CA THR A 29 -22.65 6.97 28.42
C THR A 29 -22.07 8.35 28.51
N ALA A 30 -21.08 8.57 29.41
CA ALA A 30 -20.37 9.85 29.53
C ALA A 30 -19.64 10.22 28.23
N PHE A 31 -18.95 9.26 27.62
CA PHE A 31 -18.26 9.45 26.33
C PHE A 31 -19.25 9.82 25.22
N LEU A 32 -20.37 9.08 25.09
CA LEU A 32 -21.41 9.37 24.11
C LEU A 32 -22.06 10.73 24.34
N TYR A 33 -22.33 11.10 25.59
CA TYR A 33 -22.86 12.42 25.93
C TYR A 33 -21.92 13.54 25.47
N VAL A 34 -20.62 13.42 25.79
CA VAL A 34 -19.61 14.41 25.36
C VAL A 34 -19.52 14.47 23.83
N ALA A 35 -19.50 13.32 23.17
CA ALA A 35 -19.43 13.25 21.70
C ALA A 35 -20.65 13.89 21.03
N ILE A 36 -21.87 13.57 21.51
CA ILE A 36 -23.11 14.15 20.99
C ILE A 36 -23.18 15.66 21.27
N SER A 37 -22.79 16.09 22.47
CA SER A 37 -22.75 17.51 22.85
C SER A 37 -21.76 18.29 21.99
N ALA A 38 -20.56 17.76 21.78
CA ALA A 38 -19.55 18.36 20.91
C ALA A 38 -20.06 18.47 19.46
N TYR A 39 -20.70 17.40 18.93
CA TYR A 39 -21.27 17.40 17.59
C TYR A 39 -22.39 18.44 17.45
N ARG A 40 -23.33 18.50 18.41
CA ARG A 40 -24.41 19.52 18.41
C ARG A 40 -23.87 20.94 18.47
N ASN A 41 -22.88 21.21 19.33
CA ASN A 41 -22.21 22.50 19.40
C ASN A 41 -21.52 22.87 18.09
N ALA A 42 -20.86 21.93 17.44
CA ALA A 42 -20.20 22.14 16.17
C ALA A 42 -21.25 22.52 15.09
N LEU A 43 -22.36 21.78 14.97
CA LEU A 43 -23.44 22.09 14.03
C LEU A 43 -24.06 23.48 14.28
N THR A 44 -24.30 23.81 15.55
CA THR A 44 -24.85 25.13 15.92
C THR A 44 -23.89 26.28 15.55
N ASN A 45 -22.59 26.07 15.76
CA ASN A 45 -21.58 27.06 15.41
C ASN A 45 -21.42 27.21 13.88
N LEU A 46 -21.51 26.12 13.11
CA LEU A 46 -21.50 26.16 11.65
C LEU A 46 -22.74 26.92 11.11
N ALA A 47 -23.91 26.61 11.64
CA ALA A 47 -25.14 27.30 11.25
C ALA A 47 -25.09 28.81 11.55
N LYS A 48 -24.52 29.23 12.71
CA LYS A 48 -24.29 30.66 13.05
C LYS A 48 -23.34 31.35 12.09
N ARG A 49 -22.42 30.61 11.45
CA ARG A 49 -21.48 31.14 10.46
C ARG A 49 -22.01 31.06 9.02
N GLY A 50 -23.26 30.61 8.82
CA GLY A 50 -23.86 30.45 7.50
C GLY A 50 -23.27 29.29 6.70
N ILE A 51 -22.54 28.36 7.33
CA ILE A 51 -21.96 27.20 6.68
C ILE A 51 -22.99 26.07 6.70
N SER A 52 -23.41 25.61 5.51
CA SER A 52 -24.30 24.44 5.37
C SER A 52 -23.53 23.17 5.69
N SER A 53 -24.10 22.30 6.56
CA SER A 53 -23.55 20.96 6.80
C SER A 53 -23.95 20.00 5.69
N GLY A 54 -23.06 19.05 5.37
CA GLY A 54 -23.31 17.99 4.40
C GLY A 54 -22.33 17.97 3.24
N PHE A 55 -22.41 16.95 2.40
CA PHE A 55 -21.42 16.68 1.35
C PHE A 55 -21.75 17.33 -0.01
N GLY A 56 -22.79 18.18 -0.08
CA GLY A 56 -23.18 18.85 -1.32
C GLY A 56 -22.08 19.76 -1.92
N PHE A 57 -21.21 20.32 -1.08
CA PHE A 57 -20.09 21.15 -1.52
C PHE A 57 -19.10 20.39 -2.42
N LEU A 58 -19.04 19.08 -2.35
CA LEU A 58 -18.10 18.25 -3.15
C LEU A 58 -18.31 18.40 -4.66
N SER A 59 -19.50 18.82 -5.11
CA SER A 59 -19.81 19.10 -6.51
C SER A 59 -19.41 20.49 -6.98
N ASN A 60 -19.05 21.40 -6.06
CA ASN A 60 -18.63 22.76 -6.40
C ASN A 60 -17.27 22.76 -7.11
N GLU A 61 -17.03 23.79 -7.90
CA GLU A 61 -15.75 24.01 -8.58
C GLU A 61 -14.62 24.26 -7.58
N ALA A 62 -13.46 23.65 -7.85
CA ALA A 62 -12.32 23.70 -6.95
C ALA A 62 -11.60 25.05 -6.97
N GLY A 63 -11.41 25.67 -8.14
CA GLY A 63 -10.80 26.98 -8.28
C GLY A 63 -9.32 27.09 -7.92
N PHE A 64 -8.60 25.97 -7.74
CA PHE A 64 -7.17 25.97 -7.42
C PHE A 64 -6.39 24.95 -8.25
N ARG A 65 -5.07 25.15 -8.34
CA ARG A 65 -4.16 24.26 -9.08
C ARG A 65 -3.63 23.13 -8.21
N ILE A 66 -3.57 21.93 -8.78
CA ILE A 66 -2.83 20.81 -8.22
C ILE A 66 -1.56 20.64 -9.03
N GLY A 67 -0.39 20.76 -8.40
CA GLY A 67 0.91 20.76 -9.09
C GLY A 67 1.26 19.42 -9.77
N GLU A 68 0.77 18.31 -9.26
CA GLU A 68 0.96 16.99 -9.84
C GLU A 68 -0.39 16.39 -10.25
N ILE A 69 -0.65 16.43 -11.55
CA ILE A 69 -1.89 15.92 -12.13
C ILE A 69 -1.59 14.60 -12.82
N ASN A 70 -2.14 13.52 -12.28
CA ASN A 70 -2.10 12.22 -12.93
C ASN A 70 -3.30 12.09 -13.85
N SER A 71 -3.05 11.82 -15.15
CA SER A 71 -4.11 11.41 -16.07
C SER A 71 -4.42 9.94 -15.79
N ILE A 72 -5.49 9.68 -15.08
CA ILE A 72 -5.95 8.32 -14.85
C ILE A 72 -7.34 8.19 -15.47
N PRO A 73 -7.56 7.15 -16.28
CA PRO A 73 -8.91 6.83 -16.73
C PRO A 73 -9.74 6.41 -15.51
N LEU A 74 -10.59 7.31 -15.03
CA LEU A 74 -11.50 7.03 -13.92
C LEU A 74 -12.94 7.14 -14.42
N PRO A 75 -13.83 6.21 -14.04
CA PRO A 75 -15.25 6.40 -14.22
C PRO A 75 -15.72 7.62 -13.40
N LYS A 76 -16.73 8.32 -13.87
CA LYS A 76 -17.40 9.39 -13.11
C LYS A 76 -17.83 8.85 -11.73
N GLY A 77 -17.27 9.40 -10.66
CA GLY A 77 -17.41 8.86 -9.29
C GLY A 77 -16.23 8.02 -8.78
N GLY A 78 -15.25 7.83 -9.55
CA GLY A 78 -13.85 7.50 -9.48
C GLY A 78 -13.36 6.49 -8.46
N VAL A 79 -12.27 6.86 -7.82
CA VAL A 79 -11.48 6.04 -6.89
C VAL A 79 -12.31 5.60 -5.69
N LEU A 80 -13.27 6.39 -5.24
CA LEU A 80 -14.12 6.04 -4.10
C LEU A 80 -14.94 4.78 -4.39
N TRP A 81 -15.63 4.69 -5.55
CA TRP A 81 -16.39 3.51 -5.96
C TRP A 81 -15.50 2.30 -6.21
N PHE A 82 -14.30 2.50 -6.75
CA PHE A 82 -13.32 1.44 -6.88
C PHE A 82 -12.89 0.90 -5.50
N LEU A 83 -12.57 1.77 -4.54
CA LEU A 83 -12.21 1.38 -3.18
C LEU A 83 -13.38 0.72 -2.46
N VAL A 84 -14.59 1.26 -2.57
CA VAL A 84 -15.80 0.67 -1.99
C VAL A 84 -16.05 -0.73 -2.55
N SER A 85 -15.94 -0.92 -3.87
CA SER A 85 -16.10 -2.23 -4.51
C SER A 85 -15.00 -3.22 -4.10
N LEU A 86 -13.77 -2.75 -3.93
CA LEU A 86 -12.65 -3.56 -3.45
C LEU A 86 -12.87 -4.00 -1.99
N ILE A 87 -13.32 -3.08 -1.12
CA ILE A 87 -13.63 -3.38 0.29
C ILE A 87 -14.81 -4.34 0.39
N ALA A 88 -15.86 -4.12 -0.40
CA ALA A 88 -17.02 -5.03 -0.46
C ALA A 88 -16.58 -6.43 -0.92
N GLY A 89 -15.75 -6.54 -1.94
CA GLY A 89 -15.18 -7.80 -2.42
C GLY A 89 -14.40 -8.53 -1.33
N LEU A 90 -13.54 -7.82 -0.60
CA LEU A 90 -12.77 -8.38 0.51
C LEU A 90 -13.65 -8.80 1.70
N ALA A 91 -14.70 -8.02 2.02
CA ALA A 91 -15.65 -8.35 3.07
C ALA A 91 -16.46 -9.61 2.71
N ILE A 92 -16.96 -9.71 1.49
CA ILE A 92 -17.66 -10.90 0.97
C ILE A 92 -16.74 -12.13 1.05
N CYS A 93 -15.48 -12.01 0.66
CA CYS A 93 -14.51 -13.09 0.77
C CYS A 93 -14.26 -13.53 2.21
N LYS A 94 -14.22 -12.60 3.16
CA LYS A 94 -14.07 -12.90 4.58
C LYS A 94 -15.30 -13.64 5.14
N ILE A 95 -16.50 -13.27 4.71
CA ILE A 95 -17.76 -13.94 5.10
C ILE A 95 -17.79 -15.37 4.53
N ILE A 96 -17.53 -15.53 3.24
CA ILE A 96 -17.47 -16.84 2.57
C ILE A 96 -16.40 -17.72 3.24
N SER A 97 -15.22 -17.18 3.51
CA SER A 97 -14.13 -17.89 4.18
C SER A 97 -14.52 -18.39 5.58
N ARG A 98 -15.24 -17.59 6.36
CA ARG A 98 -15.75 -17.99 7.68
C ARG A 98 -16.80 -19.10 7.57
N TYR A 99 -17.78 -18.91 6.70
CA TYR A 99 -18.86 -19.88 6.50
C TYR A 99 -18.34 -21.26 6.07
N LEU A 100 -17.35 -21.27 5.15
CA LEU A 100 -16.75 -22.53 4.67
C LEU A 100 -15.84 -23.18 5.70
N LYS A 101 -15.19 -22.40 6.56
CA LYS A 101 -14.36 -22.93 7.66
C LYS A 101 -15.23 -23.62 8.72
N ASP A 102 -16.37 -23.05 9.03
CA ASP A 102 -17.33 -23.65 9.97
C ASP A 102 -17.96 -24.95 9.43
N LYS A 103 -18.23 -25.01 8.12
CA LYS A 103 -18.88 -26.17 7.49
C LYS A 103 -17.93 -27.36 7.27
N ASN A 104 -16.62 -27.14 7.05
CA ASN A 104 -15.66 -28.18 6.63
C ASN A 104 -14.61 -28.55 7.68
N ASN A 105 -14.65 -27.98 8.89
CA ASN A 105 -13.65 -28.21 9.99
C ASN A 105 -12.18 -28.23 9.54
N GLY A 106 -11.84 -27.56 8.41
CA GLY A 106 -10.51 -27.60 7.81
C GLY A 106 -10.11 -26.28 7.13
N PRO A 107 -8.86 -26.16 6.67
CA PRO A 107 -8.40 -25.01 5.92
C PRO A 107 -9.18 -24.91 4.59
N MET A 108 -9.50 -23.67 4.20
CA MET A 108 -10.24 -23.34 2.98
C MET A 108 -9.62 -24.02 1.74
N ASP A 109 -10.41 -24.79 1.01
CA ASP A 109 -9.99 -25.47 -0.21
C ASP A 109 -9.50 -24.43 -1.26
N SER A 110 -8.48 -24.82 -2.04
CA SER A 110 -7.86 -23.95 -3.04
C SER A 110 -8.82 -23.42 -4.11
N ARG A 111 -9.93 -24.12 -4.35
CA ARG A 111 -11.00 -23.70 -5.26
C ARG A 111 -11.71 -22.46 -4.75
N TRP A 112 -12.12 -22.45 -3.50
CA TRP A 112 -12.81 -21.32 -2.87
C TRP A 112 -11.93 -20.10 -2.66
N PHE A 113 -10.63 -20.31 -2.42
CA PHE A 113 -9.66 -19.23 -2.42
C PHE A 113 -9.59 -18.52 -3.77
N SER A 114 -9.63 -19.29 -4.88
CA SER A 114 -9.63 -18.72 -6.24
C SER A 114 -10.92 -17.96 -6.53
N VAL A 115 -12.07 -18.45 -6.06
CA VAL A 115 -13.35 -17.75 -6.16
C VAL A 115 -13.33 -16.44 -5.37
N CYS A 116 -12.81 -16.45 -4.15
CA CYS A 116 -12.64 -15.24 -3.35
C CYS A 116 -11.71 -14.21 -4.04
N LEU A 117 -10.63 -14.66 -4.65
CA LEU A 117 -9.70 -13.80 -5.37
C LEU A 117 -10.36 -13.21 -6.63
N LEU A 118 -11.15 -14.03 -7.36
CA LEU A 118 -11.94 -13.58 -8.50
C LEU A 118 -13.00 -12.55 -8.08
N ILE A 119 -13.68 -12.73 -6.95
CA ILE A 119 -14.66 -11.77 -6.46
C ILE A 119 -13.97 -10.48 -6.02
N SER A 120 -12.85 -10.56 -5.28
CA SER A 120 -12.13 -9.38 -4.76
C SER A 120 -11.56 -8.50 -5.86
N PHE A 121 -11.07 -9.09 -6.96
CA PHE A 121 -10.55 -8.34 -8.09
C PHE A 121 -11.56 -8.21 -9.24
N GLY A 122 -12.47 -9.16 -9.37
CA GLY A 122 -13.50 -9.15 -10.40
C GLY A 122 -14.59 -8.11 -10.16
N LEU A 123 -14.94 -7.83 -8.90
CA LEU A 123 -15.93 -6.80 -8.59
C LEU A 123 -15.44 -5.38 -8.99
N PRO A 124 -14.23 -4.96 -8.63
CA PRO A 124 -13.67 -3.71 -9.13
C PRO A 124 -13.50 -3.67 -10.66
N LEU A 125 -13.07 -4.77 -11.27
CA LEU A 125 -12.97 -4.86 -12.73
C LEU A 125 -14.35 -4.83 -13.42
N LEU A 126 -15.36 -5.45 -12.80
CA LEU A 126 -16.74 -5.40 -13.27
C LEU A 126 -17.31 -3.97 -13.16
N THR A 127 -17.05 -3.26 -12.07
CA THR A 127 -17.44 -1.85 -11.95
C THR A 127 -16.77 -1.00 -13.02
N LEU A 128 -15.45 -1.18 -13.26
CA LEU A 128 -14.76 -0.52 -14.36
C LEU A 128 -15.35 -0.88 -15.73
N TYR A 129 -15.74 -2.14 -15.95
CA TYR A 129 -16.38 -2.58 -17.18
C TYR A 129 -17.79 -2.03 -17.37
N LEU A 130 -18.61 -2.04 -16.33
CA LEU A 130 -19.98 -1.51 -16.37
C LEU A 130 -20.01 0.00 -16.64
N PHE A 131 -19.04 0.73 -16.08
CA PHE A 131 -18.89 2.17 -16.27
C PHE A 131 -17.90 2.54 -17.40
N ARG A 132 -17.53 1.59 -18.27
CA ARG A 132 -16.54 1.83 -19.34
C ARG A 132 -16.92 2.95 -20.31
N ASN A 133 -18.20 3.18 -20.54
CA ASN A 133 -18.69 4.25 -21.42
C ASN A 133 -18.62 5.63 -20.75
N ASP A 134 -18.49 5.66 -19.42
CA ASP A 134 -18.30 6.87 -18.62
C ASP A 134 -16.83 7.07 -18.22
N ILE A 135 -15.92 6.22 -18.75
CA ILE A 135 -14.48 6.37 -18.55
C ILE A 135 -13.98 7.46 -19.50
N GLU A 136 -14.02 8.67 -19.04
CA GLU A 136 -13.26 9.76 -19.65
C GLU A 136 -11.88 9.83 -19.00
N ILE A 137 -10.84 10.09 -19.82
CA ILE A 137 -9.54 10.47 -19.27
C ILE A 137 -9.70 11.89 -18.73
N VAL A 138 -10.23 11.99 -17.52
CA VAL A 138 -10.45 13.27 -16.90
C VAL A 138 -9.13 13.74 -16.29
N ARG A 139 -8.61 14.84 -16.82
CA ARG A 139 -7.54 15.58 -16.16
C ARG A 139 -8.17 16.61 -15.25
N TYR A 140 -7.69 16.68 -14.03
CA TYR A 140 -8.06 17.75 -13.12
C TYR A 140 -7.70 19.13 -13.73
N SER A 141 -8.62 20.04 -13.66
CA SER A 141 -8.46 21.47 -13.99
C SER A 141 -9.05 22.33 -12.87
N GLU A 142 -8.76 23.61 -12.86
CA GLU A 142 -9.30 24.54 -11.87
C GLU A 142 -10.85 24.59 -11.85
N SER A 143 -11.48 24.33 -13.01
CA SER A 143 -12.94 24.24 -13.16
C SER A 143 -13.53 22.88 -12.74
N SER A 144 -12.69 21.95 -12.31
CA SER A 144 -13.14 20.63 -11.86
C SER A 144 -13.74 20.70 -10.44
N SER A 145 -14.55 19.69 -10.09
CA SER A 145 -15.17 19.61 -8.77
C SER A 145 -14.17 19.25 -7.67
N TYR A 146 -14.51 19.58 -6.42
CA TYR A 146 -13.74 19.14 -5.25
C TYR A 146 -13.61 17.61 -5.17
N THR A 147 -14.61 16.87 -5.62
CA THR A 147 -14.52 15.39 -5.70
C THR A 147 -13.33 14.97 -6.55
N LEU A 148 -13.19 15.53 -7.75
CA LEU A 148 -12.09 15.18 -8.65
C LEU A 148 -10.73 15.65 -8.11
N ALA A 149 -10.71 16.77 -7.38
CA ALA A 149 -9.50 17.22 -6.66
C ALA A 149 -9.08 16.21 -5.60
N LEU A 150 -10.02 15.71 -4.79
CA LEU A 150 -9.77 14.67 -3.77
C LEU A 150 -9.35 13.34 -4.40
N ASP A 151 -9.98 12.93 -5.50
CA ASP A 151 -9.60 11.71 -6.22
C ASP A 151 -8.15 11.79 -6.72
N THR A 152 -7.78 12.92 -7.33
CA THR A 152 -6.41 13.18 -7.79
C THR A 152 -5.40 13.12 -6.63
N ALA A 153 -5.72 13.76 -5.52
CA ALA A 153 -4.89 13.77 -4.33
C ALA A 153 -4.78 12.39 -3.67
N LEU A 154 -5.86 11.59 -3.67
CA LEU A 154 -5.85 10.21 -3.18
C LEU A 154 -4.90 9.34 -4.00
N ILE A 155 -4.91 9.49 -5.33
CA ILE A 155 -3.98 8.79 -6.21
C ILE A 155 -2.54 9.19 -5.90
N ASN A 156 -2.27 10.47 -5.67
CA ASN A 156 -0.95 10.96 -5.28
C ASN A 156 -0.49 10.30 -3.97
N THR A 157 -1.36 10.23 -2.98
CA THR A 157 -1.09 9.54 -1.70
C THR A 157 -0.82 8.05 -1.87
N LEU A 158 -1.64 7.35 -2.67
CA LEU A 158 -1.47 5.92 -2.94
C LEU A 158 -0.19 5.63 -3.72
N LYS A 159 0.17 6.47 -4.68
CA LYS A 159 1.40 6.39 -5.47
C LYS A 159 2.64 6.50 -4.58
N VAL A 160 2.68 7.51 -3.70
CA VAL A 160 3.77 7.68 -2.72
C VAL A 160 3.83 6.48 -1.78
N THR A 161 2.70 6.04 -1.25
CA THR A 161 2.61 4.90 -0.33
C THR A 161 3.14 3.63 -0.97
N PHE A 162 2.69 3.31 -2.18
CA PHE A 162 3.10 2.08 -2.87
C PHE A 162 4.60 2.09 -3.20
N ILE A 163 5.09 3.17 -3.82
CA ILE A 163 6.51 3.28 -4.18
C ILE A 163 7.38 3.30 -2.94
N GLY A 164 6.97 4.03 -1.90
CA GLY A 164 7.66 4.10 -0.62
C GLY A 164 7.75 2.73 0.08
N CYS A 165 6.67 1.94 0.08
CA CYS A 165 6.67 0.57 0.63
C CYS A 165 7.66 -0.34 -0.12
N VAL A 166 7.64 -0.32 -1.44
CA VAL A 166 8.56 -1.13 -2.26
C VAL A 166 10.00 -0.69 -2.05
N ALA A 167 10.29 0.60 -2.19
CA ALA A 167 11.62 1.15 -2.08
C ALA A 167 12.21 0.95 -0.68
N SER A 168 11.44 1.22 0.39
CA SER A 168 11.89 1.00 1.76
C SER A 168 12.16 -0.47 2.08
N THR A 169 11.41 -1.39 1.48
CA THR A 169 11.63 -2.83 1.66
C THR A 169 12.92 -3.28 0.98
N VAL A 170 13.14 -2.84 -0.27
CA VAL A 170 14.36 -3.18 -1.02
C VAL A 170 15.59 -2.59 -0.33
N LEU A 171 15.57 -1.29 0.01
CA LEU A 171 16.67 -0.64 0.73
C LEU A 171 16.89 -1.28 2.11
N GLY A 172 15.82 -1.54 2.86
CA GLY A 172 15.88 -2.18 4.16
C GLY A 172 16.49 -3.58 4.10
N LEU A 173 16.15 -4.37 3.08
CA LEU A 173 16.75 -5.67 2.84
C LEU A 173 18.26 -5.56 2.56
N LEU A 174 18.68 -4.64 1.68
CA LEU A 174 20.09 -4.42 1.35
C LEU A 174 20.89 -4.00 2.59
N VAL A 175 20.35 -3.06 3.37
CA VAL A 175 20.99 -2.60 4.62
C VAL A 175 21.04 -3.71 5.66
N ALA A 176 19.98 -4.53 5.81
CA ALA A 176 19.96 -5.68 6.71
C ALA A 176 21.05 -6.71 6.36
N LEU A 177 21.16 -7.03 5.06
CA LEU A 177 22.21 -7.94 4.57
C LEU A 177 23.62 -7.35 4.82
N GLY A 178 23.81 -6.05 4.61
CA GLY A 178 25.06 -5.36 4.95
C GLY A 178 25.40 -5.45 6.44
N ARG A 179 24.41 -5.29 7.33
CA ARG A 179 24.59 -5.44 8.80
C ARG A 179 24.90 -6.87 9.24
N LEU A 180 24.45 -7.86 8.48
CA LEU A 180 24.74 -9.28 8.74
C LEU A 180 26.06 -9.74 8.09
N SER A 181 26.71 -8.89 7.30
CA SER A 181 27.97 -9.21 6.61
C SER A 181 29.12 -9.46 7.59
N PRO A 182 30.01 -10.40 7.30
CA PRO A 182 31.26 -10.57 8.03
C PRO A 182 32.23 -9.39 7.84
N ASN A 183 32.08 -8.62 6.76
CA ASN A 183 32.91 -7.45 6.49
C ASN A 183 32.63 -6.34 7.51
N TRP A 184 33.66 -5.98 8.28
CA TRP A 184 33.56 -4.98 9.36
C TRP A 184 33.12 -3.60 8.86
N LEU A 185 33.70 -3.14 7.73
CA LEU A 185 33.38 -1.82 7.18
C LEU A 185 31.93 -1.73 6.74
N LEU A 186 31.48 -2.70 5.94
CA LEU A 186 30.09 -2.75 5.44
C LEU A 186 29.08 -2.83 6.60
N ARG A 187 29.36 -3.68 7.58
CA ARG A 187 28.52 -3.81 8.78
C ARG A 187 28.41 -2.50 9.56
N ASN A 188 29.53 -1.79 9.75
CA ASN A 188 29.56 -0.53 10.48
C ASN A 188 28.85 0.60 9.71
N LEU A 189 29.09 0.73 8.41
CA LEU A 189 28.39 1.72 7.57
C LEU A 189 26.87 1.52 7.62
N CYS A 190 26.40 0.28 7.46
CA CYS A 190 24.98 -0.03 7.57
C CYS A 190 24.42 0.18 8.99
N ARG A 191 25.25 0.00 10.03
CA ARG A 191 24.85 0.31 11.41
C ARG A 191 24.64 1.82 11.58
N TRP A 192 25.61 2.63 11.17
CA TRP A 192 25.51 4.09 11.22
C TRP A 192 24.32 4.61 10.43
N TYR A 193 24.07 4.06 9.24
CA TYR A 193 22.89 4.39 8.45
C TYR A 193 21.59 4.18 9.23
N VAL A 194 21.44 3.02 9.87
CA VAL A 194 20.24 2.68 10.64
C VAL A 194 20.09 3.60 11.86
N GLU A 195 21.15 3.79 12.63
CA GLU A 195 21.13 4.61 13.84
C GLU A 195 20.83 6.08 13.52
N LEU A 196 21.45 6.64 12.48
CA LEU A 196 21.19 8.01 12.03
C LEU A 196 19.71 8.20 11.65
N ASN A 197 19.21 7.37 10.75
CA ASN A 197 17.86 7.56 10.22
C ASN A 197 16.74 7.29 11.26
N ARG A 198 16.96 6.39 12.21
CA ARG A 198 16.00 6.11 13.28
C ARG A 198 15.95 7.18 14.36
N ASN A 199 17.04 7.90 14.58
CA ASN A 199 17.15 8.91 15.63
C ASN A 199 16.76 10.33 15.16
N LEU A 200 16.61 10.55 13.85
CA LEU A 200 16.19 11.82 13.29
C LEU A 200 14.68 11.82 13.03
N PRO A 201 13.94 12.88 13.40
CA PRO A 201 12.54 13.03 13.05
C PRO A 201 12.31 12.98 11.54
N VAL A 202 11.29 12.24 11.10
CA VAL A 202 11.00 12.05 9.67
C VAL A 202 10.78 13.39 8.94
N LEU A 203 10.12 14.36 9.57
CA LEU A 203 9.87 15.67 8.97
C LEU A 203 11.16 16.44 8.67
N LEU A 204 12.17 16.35 9.55
CA LEU A 204 13.49 16.97 9.29
C LEU A 204 14.21 16.29 8.14
N GLN A 205 14.07 14.97 8.00
CA GLN A 205 14.61 14.25 6.85
C GLN A 205 13.92 14.67 5.55
N LEU A 206 12.59 14.88 5.55
CA LEU A 206 11.88 15.39 4.38
C LEU A 206 12.37 16.78 3.98
N PHE A 207 12.58 17.69 4.94
CA PHE A 207 13.15 19.02 4.67
C PHE A 207 14.56 18.93 4.13
N PHE A 208 15.41 18.03 4.66
CA PHE A 208 16.73 17.80 4.13
C PHE A 208 16.70 17.39 2.65
N TRP A 209 15.91 16.35 2.34
CA TRP A 209 15.79 15.89 0.96
C TRP A 209 15.23 16.96 0.03
N TYR A 210 14.20 17.68 0.45
CA TYR A 210 13.58 18.71 -0.39
C TYR A 210 14.47 19.94 -0.57
N PHE A 211 14.85 20.62 0.52
CA PHE A 211 15.55 21.91 0.44
C PHE A 211 17.05 21.79 0.14
N ILE A 212 17.70 20.74 0.66
CA ILE A 212 19.16 20.60 0.55
C ILE A 212 19.56 19.73 -0.66
N VAL A 213 18.75 18.70 -0.99
CA VAL A 213 19.12 17.82 -2.11
C VAL A 213 18.42 18.27 -3.40
N PHE A 214 17.08 18.26 -3.45
CA PHE A 214 16.35 18.47 -4.70
C PHE A 214 16.31 19.94 -5.13
N GLN A 215 16.16 20.89 -4.23
CA GLN A 215 16.15 22.32 -4.58
C GLN A 215 17.54 22.89 -4.94
N GLN A 216 18.61 22.21 -4.57
CA GLN A 216 19.99 22.58 -4.93
C GLN A 216 20.45 21.94 -6.26
N LEU A 217 19.62 21.14 -6.91
CA LEU A 217 19.91 20.60 -8.23
C LEU A 217 20.08 21.71 -9.27
N PRO A 218 20.83 21.47 -10.36
CA PRO A 218 21.06 22.46 -11.39
C PRO A 218 19.77 23.00 -12.03
N ASN A 219 19.85 24.20 -12.60
CA ASN A 219 18.77 24.77 -13.40
C ASN A 219 18.49 23.89 -14.63
N VAL A 220 17.27 23.96 -15.16
CA VAL A 220 16.75 23.15 -16.29
C VAL A 220 17.69 23.15 -17.51
N ARG A 221 18.34 24.29 -17.82
CA ARG A 221 19.31 24.39 -18.93
C ARG A 221 20.64 23.67 -18.68
N LYS A 222 20.99 23.40 -17.42
CA LYS A 222 22.22 22.71 -16.99
C LYS A 222 21.88 21.39 -16.30
N SER A 223 20.77 20.76 -16.69
CA SER A 223 20.33 19.48 -16.12
C SER A 223 21.43 18.42 -16.18
N ILE A 224 21.47 17.57 -15.18
CA ILE A 224 22.30 16.36 -15.19
C ILE A 224 21.55 15.35 -16.06
N ASP A 225 22.10 15.06 -17.23
CA ASP A 225 21.53 14.10 -18.17
C ASP A 225 22.35 12.79 -18.17
N ILE A 226 21.68 11.71 -17.85
CA ILE A 226 22.28 10.36 -17.85
C ILE A 226 21.73 9.62 -19.08
N GLY A 227 22.28 9.95 -20.25
CA GLY A 227 22.00 9.26 -21.51
C GLY A 227 20.56 9.39 -22.01
N GLY A 228 19.85 10.46 -21.67
CA GLY A 228 18.42 10.66 -22.02
C GLY A 228 17.44 9.82 -21.20
N TRP A 229 17.93 8.85 -20.41
CA TRP A 229 17.09 7.98 -19.58
C TRP A 229 16.72 8.59 -18.24
N LEU A 230 17.58 9.46 -17.72
CA LEU A 230 17.36 10.10 -16.44
C LEU A 230 17.88 11.53 -16.49
N ILE A 231 16.98 12.48 -16.36
CA ILE A 231 17.32 13.91 -16.36
C ILE A 231 16.94 14.50 -15.00
N LEU A 232 17.93 15.08 -14.32
CA LEU A 232 17.79 15.64 -12.99
C LEU A 232 18.01 17.15 -13.03
N ASN A 233 17.07 17.90 -12.50
CA ASN A 233 17.20 19.34 -12.31
C ASN A 233 16.28 19.80 -11.15
N LYS A 234 16.35 21.10 -10.78
CA LYS A 234 15.57 21.66 -9.68
C LYS A 234 14.04 21.65 -9.88
N ARG A 235 13.56 21.36 -11.11
CA ARG A 235 12.12 21.20 -11.40
C ARG A 235 11.65 19.75 -11.28
N GLY A 236 12.57 18.82 -11.06
CA GLY A 236 12.25 17.43 -10.83
C GLY A 236 13.16 16.46 -11.57
N LEU A 237 12.70 15.24 -11.60
CA LEU A 237 13.31 14.10 -12.24
C LEU A 237 12.47 13.70 -13.45
N TYR A 238 13.11 13.59 -14.62
CA TYR A 238 12.43 13.23 -15.85
C TYR A 238 12.97 11.90 -16.35
N ILE A 239 12.04 10.99 -16.67
CA ILE A 239 12.33 9.66 -17.22
C ILE A 239 11.50 9.43 -18.48
N PRO A 240 11.93 8.59 -19.43
CA PRO A 240 11.10 8.22 -20.57
C PRO A 240 9.78 7.60 -20.11
N SER A 241 8.69 7.92 -20.80
CA SER A 241 7.39 7.31 -20.58
C SER A 241 7.05 6.28 -21.63
N LEU A 242 6.36 5.22 -21.19
CA LEU A 242 5.77 4.25 -22.10
C LEU A 242 4.39 4.75 -22.51
N VAL A 243 4.27 5.14 -23.77
CA VAL A 243 2.99 5.57 -24.35
C VAL A 243 2.31 4.35 -24.98
N PRO A 244 1.14 3.94 -24.49
CA PRO A 244 0.41 2.83 -25.08
C PRO A 244 -0.14 3.22 -26.46
N LEU A 245 0.13 2.40 -27.46
CA LEU A 245 -0.43 2.50 -28.81
C LEU A 245 -1.65 1.57 -28.97
N SER A 246 -2.31 1.60 -30.12
CA SER A 246 -3.54 0.85 -30.40
C SER A 246 -3.48 -0.66 -30.08
N GLY A 247 -2.31 -1.27 -30.10
CA GLY A 247 -2.09 -2.69 -29.79
C GLY A 247 -1.76 -3.01 -28.32
N ALA A 248 -1.61 -2.01 -27.47
CA ALA A 248 -1.17 -2.20 -26.08
C ALA A 248 -2.10 -3.10 -25.27
N TRP A 249 -3.43 -3.02 -25.51
CA TRP A 249 -4.41 -3.87 -24.83
C TRP A 249 -4.20 -5.36 -25.11
N LEU A 250 -3.85 -5.74 -26.37
CA LEU A 250 -3.60 -7.13 -26.73
C LEU A 250 -2.31 -7.64 -26.06
N PHE A 251 -1.28 -6.80 -25.99
CA PHE A 251 -0.04 -7.14 -25.27
C PHE A 251 -0.30 -7.34 -23.76
N CYS A 252 -1.04 -6.43 -23.11
CA CYS A 252 -1.40 -6.55 -21.70
C CYS A 252 -2.23 -7.80 -21.42
N THR A 253 -3.20 -8.13 -22.28
CA THR A 253 -4.00 -9.35 -22.14
C THR A 253 -3.16 -10.61 -22.35
N ALA A 254 -2.19 -10.61 -23.27
CA ALA A 254 -1.26 -11.71 -23.46
C ALA A 254 -0.35 -11.93 -22.24
N VAL A 255 0.17 -10.86 -21.63
CA VAL A 255 0.94 -10.94 -20.38
C VAL A 255 0.08 -11.49 -19.25
N LEU A 256 -1.15 -11.01 -19.11
CA LEU A 256 -2.09 -11.51 -18.09
C LEU A 256 -2.39 -13.01 -18.29
N ALA A 257 -2.65 -13.43 -19.54
CA ALA A 257 -2.86 -14.83 -19.90
C ALA A 257 -1.63 -15.69 -19.57
N ALA A 258 -0.42 -15.20 -19.85
CA ALA A 258 0.83 -15.87 -19.48
C ALA A 258 0.95 -16.06 -17.97
N ILE A 259 0.68 -15.02 -17.19
CA ILE A 259 0.70 -15.09 -15.71
C ILE A 259 -0.32 -16.10 -15.19
N LEU A 260 -1.55 -16.06 -15.71
CA LEU A 260 -2.59 -17.03 -15.35
C LEU A 260 -2.18 -18.47 -15.71
N GLY A 261 -1.60 -18.67 -16.89
CA GLY A 261 -1.05 -19.95 -17.31
C GLY A 261 0.04 -20.47 -16.38
N ILE A 262 0.97 -19.61 -15.97
CA ILE A 262 2.00 -19.94 -14.97
C ILE A 262 1.38 -20.33 -13.63
N LEU A 263 0.36 -19.61 -13.16
CA LEU A 263 -0.35 -19.96 -11.92
C LEU A 263 -1.02 -21.33 -11.99
N VAL A 264 -1.60 -21.68 -13.15
CA VAL A 264 -2.17 -23.01 -13.41
C VAL A 264 -1.08 -24.09 -13.40
N LEU A 265 0.07 -23.84 -14.07
CA LEU A 265 1.21 -24.76 -14.05
C LEU A 265 1.77 -25.00 -12.65
N LEU A 266 1.89 -23.93 -11.85
CA LEU A 266 2.33 -24.04 -10.44
C LEU A 266 1.36 -24.88 -9.61
N ARG A 267 0.04 -24.69 -9.80
CA ARG A 267 -0.98 -25.50 -9.12
C ARG A 267 -0.92 -26.96 -9.54
N ARG A 268 -0.78 -27.22 -10.84
CA ARG A 268 -0.65 -28.58 -11.39
C ARG A 268 0.60 -29.27 -10.84
N SER A 269 1.74 -28.57 -10.83
CA SER A 269 3.00 -29.08 -10.26
C SER A 269 2.88 -29.41 -8.77
N LYS A 270 2.19 -28.55 -7.99
CA LYS A 270 1.92 -28.82 -6.57
C LYS A 270 1.03 -30.04 -6.38
N ARG A 271 0.01 -30.23 -7.23
CA ARG A 271 -0.86 -31.41 -7.20
C ARG A 271 -0.09 -32.67 -7.55
N MET A 272 0.70 -32.65 -8.63
CA MET A 272 1.56 -33.78 -9.00
C MET A 272 2.54 -34.17 -7.88
N ARG A 273 3.17 -33.18 -7.25
CA ARG A 273 4.07 -33.41 -6.12
C ARG A 273 3.35 -34.12 -4.96
N ASN A 274 2.09 -33.80 -4.70
CA ASN A 274 1.31 -34.41 -3.62
C ASN A 274 0.88 -35.84 -3.97
N GLU A 275 0.66 -36.14 -5.26
CA GLU A 275 0.18 -37.44 -5.76
C GLU A 275 1.35 -38.40 -6.08
N THR A 276 2.45 -37.90 -6.66
CA THR A 276 3.56 -38.73 -7.17
C THR A 276 4.89 -38.53 -6.44
N GLY A 277 4.95 -37.59 -5.47
CA GLY A 277 6.19 -37.21 -4.78
C GLY A 277 7.15 -36.34 -5.58
N THR A 278 6.97 -36.23 -6.90
CA THR A 278 7.85 -35.47 -7.79
C THR A 278 7.17 -34.20 -8.30
N PRO A 279 7.83 -33.01 -8.23
CA PRO A 279 7.25 -31.79 -8.76
C PRO A 279 7.28 -31.78 -10.28
N GLY A 280 6.18 -31.39 -10.92
CA GLY A 280 6.14 -31.16 -12.36
C GLY A 280 7.11 -30.05 -12.80
N LYS A 281 7.67 -30.16 -14.00
CA LYS A 281 8.55 -29.15 -14.59
C LYS A 281 7.72 -27.89 -14.89
N VAL A 282 7.94 -26.79 -14.17
CA VAL A 282 7.19 -25.52 -14.34
C VAL A 282 8.05 -24.44 -14.97
N PHE A 283 9.36 -24.46 -14.74
CA PHE A 283 10.26 -23.39 -15.15
C PHE A 283 10.26 -23.17 -16.67
N LEU A 284 10.53 -24.20 -17.46
CA LEU A 284 10.62 -24.07 -18.91
C LEU A 284 9.27 -23.71 -19.56
N PRO A 285 8.15 -24.43 -19.28
CA PRO A 285 6.87 -24.06 -19.86
C PRO A 285 6.34 -22.73 -19.34
N GLY A 286 6.64 -22.35 -18.09
CA GLY A 286 6.28 -21.03 -17.56
C GLY A 286 7.06 -19.90 -18.24
N LEU A 287 8.36 -20.09 -18.46
CA LEU A 287 9.18 -19.15 -19.21
C LEU A 287 8.71 -19.03 -20.67
N ALA A 288 8.38 -20.16 -21.30
CA ALA A 288 7.83 -20.17 -22.67
C ALA A 288 6.53 -19.37 -22.75
N LEU A 289 5.60 -19.55 -21.82
CA LEU A 289 4.36 -18.76 -21.79
C LEU A 289 4.64 -17.26 -21.62
N LEU A 290 5.58 -16.89 -20.75
CA LEU A 290 5.91 -15.48 -20.47
C LEU A 290 6.64 -14.81 -21.65
N VAL A 291 7.33 -15.57 -22.49
CA VAL A 291 8.04 -15.03 -23.65
C VAL A 291 7.17 -15.13 -24.90
N VAL A 292 6.61 -16.30 -25.21
CA VAL A 292 5.92 -16.55 -26.48
C VAL A 292 4.64 -15.73 -26.60
N LEU A 293 3.77 -15.70 -25.57
CA LEU A 293 2.48 -15.00 -25.68
C LEU A 293 2.66 -13.47 -25.86
N PRO A 294 3.47 -12.77 -25.05
CA PRO A 294 3.71 -11.35 -25.30
C PRO A 294 4.46 -11.08 -26.61
N SER A 295 5.39 -11.94 -27.02
CA SER A 295 6.10 -11.78 -28.30
C SER A 295 5.17 -11.95 -29.49
N LEU A 296 4.25 -12.91 -29.48
CA LEU A 296 3.22 -13.06 -30.48
C LEU A 296 2.31 -11.83 -30.56
N ALA A 297 1.85 -11.35 -29.37
CA ALA A 297 1.06 -10.13 -29.31
C ALA A 297 1.82 -8.93 -29.89
N TRP A 298 3.12 -8.82 -29.61
CA TRP A 298 3.99 -7.78 -30.16
C TRP A 298 4.10 -7.89 -31.68
N LEU A 299 4.31 -9.09 -32.22
CA LEU A 299 4.40 -9.32 -33.68
C LEU A 299 3.08 -8.99 -34.39
N ILE A 300 1.93 -9.30 -33.78
CA ILE A 300 0.60 -9.04 -34.37
C ILE A 300 0.29 -7.55 -34.37
N THR A 301 0.64 -6.84 -33.28
CA THR A 301 0.30 -5.42 -33.12
C THR A 301 1.36 -4.46 -33.64
N GLY A 302 2.52 -4.94 -34.03
CA GLY A 302 3.71 -4.14 -34.33
C GLY A 302 4.34 -3.64 -33.03
N THR A 303 4.41 -2.32 -32.83
CA THR A 303 4.94 -1.71 -31.58
C THR A 303 3.78 -1.33 -30.65
N PRO A 304 3.43 -2.17 -29.64
CA PRO A 304 2.32 -1.86 -28.74
C PRO A 304 2.60 -0.67 -27.81
N PHE A 305 3.86 -0.31 -27.65
CA PHE A 305 4.31 0.85 -26.86
C PHE A 305 5.36 1.64 -27.62
N SER A 306 5.32 2.95 -27.48
CA SER A 306 6.42 3.84 -27.86
C SER A 306 7.08 4.42 -26.61
N LEU A 307 8.39 4.65 -26.70
CA LEU A 307 9.12 5.38 -25.68
C LEU A 307 9.10 6.88 -26.06
N ASP A 308 8.48 7.68 -25.21
CA ASP A 308 8.52 9.13 -25.30
C ASP A 308 9.61 9.66 -24.37
N PHE A 309 10.66 10.20 -24.96
CA PHE A 309 11.80 10.73 -24.22
C PHE A 309 11.57 12.20 -23.85
N PRO A 310 11.98 12.61 -22.66
CA PRO A 310 11.89 14.02 -22.26
C PRO A 310 12.87 14.86 -23.09
N VAL A 311 12.36 15.84 -23.81
CA VAL A 311 13.16 16.76 -24.64
C VAL A 311 13.01 18.17 -24.11
N LEU A 312 14.12 18.89 -24.01
CA LEU A 312 14.12 20.30 -23.58
C LEU A 312 13.47 21.17 -24.66
N LYS A 313 12.30 21.74 -24.34
CA LYS A 313 11.60 22.73 -25.19
C LYS A 313 11.39 24.01 -24.43
N GLY A 314 12.12 25.05 -24.83
CA GLY A 314 12.07 26.36 -24.19
C GLY A 314 12.63 26.34 -22.77
N PHE A 315 11.78 26.50 -21.75
CA PHE A 315 12.16 26.60 -20.35
C PHE A 315 11.89 25.33 -19.53
N ASN A 316 11.38 24.26 -20.15
CA ASN A 316 11.05 23.02 -19.47
C ASN A 316 11.20 21.81 -20.38
N TYR A 317 11.26 20.62 -19.77
CA TYR A 317 11.20 19.36 -20.52
C TYR A 317 9.75 19.05 -20.89
N GLN A 318 9.55 18.56 -22.12
CA GLN A 318 8.29 18.05 -22.65
C GLN A 318 8.49 16.61 -23.08
N GLY A 319 7.45 15.81 -22.99
CA GLY A 319 7.55 14.35 -23.18
C GLY A 319 8.08 13.65 -21.93
N GLY A 320 8.06 12.32 -21.96
CA GLY A 320 8.43 11.52 -20.82
C GLY A 320 7.48 11.67 -19.60
N THR A 321 7.92 11.14 -18.48
CA THR A 321 7.26 11.32 -17.17
C THR A 321 8.11 12.25 -16.31
N GLY A 322 7.59 13.43 -15.98
CA GLY A 322 8.21 14.33 -15.02
C GLY A 322 7.71 14.04 -13.60
N LEU A 323 8.64 13.78 -12.69
CA LEU A 323 8.37 13.64 -11.26
C LEU A 323 8.79 14.92 -10.56
N THR A 324 7.87 15.57 -9.86
CA THR A 324 8.14 16.83 -9.17
C THR A 324 9.21 16.67 -8.09
N PRO A 325 9.95 17.72 -7.72
CA PRO A 325 10.94 17.67 -6.65
C PRO A 325 10.28 17.32 -5.31
N GLU A 326 9.04 17.78 -5.08
CA GLU A 326 8.23 17.45 -3.90
C GLU A 326 7.94 15.95 -3.83
N PHE A 327 7.48 15.36 -4.94
CA PHE A 327 7.25 13.91 -5.02
C PHE A 327 8.52 13.12 -4.79
N SER A 328 9.61 13.51 -5.46
CA SER A 328 10.90 12.82 -5.39
C SER A 328 11.49 12.88 -3.98
N ALA A 329 11.45 14.06 -3.35
CA ALA A 329 11.92 14.26 -1.98
C ALA A 329 11.08 13.44 -0.97
N LEU A 330 9.76 13.41 -1.15
CA LEU A 330 8.85 12.65 -0.28
C LEU A 330 9.12 11.14 -0.38
N VAL A 331 9.18 10.62 -1.60
CA VAL A 331 9.43 9.18 -1.83
C VAL A 331 10.79 8.77 -1.31
N VAL A 332 11.85 9.53 -1.63
CA VAL A 332 13.21 9.21 -1.15
C VAL A 332 13.29 9.34 0.37
N GLY A 333 12.79 10.44 0.93
CA GLY A 333 12.83 10.68 2.38
C GLY A 333 12.11 9.61 3.18
N LEU A 334 10.85 9.28 2.80
CA LEU A 334 10.09 8.21 3.47
C LEU A 334 10.74 6.83 3.26
N SER A 335 11.26 6.56 2.06
CA SER A 335 11.91 5.27 1.78
C SER A 335 13.19 5.09 2.58
N VAL A 336 14.02 6.10 2.68
CA VAL A 336 15.27 6.08 3.47
C VAL A 336 14.94 5.95 4.96
N TYR A 337 14.00 6.74 5.47
CA TYR A 337 13.57 6.68 6.86
C TYR A 337 13.06 5.29 7.24
N VAL A 338 12.07 4.78 6.53
CA VAL A 338 11.43 3.49 6.85
C VAL A 338 12.35 2.31 6.57
N SER A 339 13.25 2.41 5.59
CA SER A 339 14.22 1.34 5.32
C SER A 339 15.13 1.04 6.51
N ALA A 340 15.42 2.03 7.36
CA ALA A 340 16.22 1.82 8.56
C ALA A 340 15.48 0.94 9.59
N PHE A 341 14.16 1.11 9.74
CA PHE A 341 13.31 0.25 10.58
C PHE A 341 13.16 -1.14 9.95
N ASN A 342 12.87 -1.21 8.65
CA ASN A 342 12.79 -2.48 7.93
C ASN A 342 14.10 -3.27 8.02
N ALA A 343 15.25 -2.62 7.93
CA ALA A 343 16.56 -3.27 8.08
C ALA A 343 16.73 -3.92 9.45
N GLU A 344 16.31 -3.24 10.52
CA GLU A 344 16.38 -3.78 11.87
C GLU A 344 15.39 -4.93 12.07
N ILE A 345 14.17 -4.81 11.56
CA ILE A 345 13.15 -5.87 11.60
C ILE A 345 13.65 -7.11 10.87
N ILE A 346 14.21 -6.96 9.67
CA ILE A 346 14.74 -8.09 8.89
C ILE A 346 15.94 -8.72 9.60
N ARG A 347 16.89 -7.91 10.10
CA ARG A 347 18.07 -8.40 10.82
C ARG A 347 17.66 -9.18 12.07
N SER A 348 16.79 -8.61 12.90
CA SER A 348 16.31 -9.24 14.14
C SER A 348 15.54 -10.52 13.84
N GLY A 349 14.68 -10.54 12.81
CA GLY A 349 13.96 -11.73 12.39
C GLY A 349 14.86 -12.86 11.90
N ILE A 350 15.95 -12.57 11.17
CA ILE A 350 16.94 -13.58 10.78
C ILE A 350 17.72 -14.10 12.00
N GLN A 351 18.03 -13.24 12.96
CA GLN A 351 18.77 -13.60 14.17
C GLN A 351 17.93 -14.30 15.24
N SER A 352 16.60 -14.17 15.18
CA SER A 352 15.68 -14.83 16.12
C SER A 352 15.61 -16.35 15.94
N VAL A 353 16.04 -16.85 14.78
CA VAL A 353 16.06 -18.30 14.53
C VAL A 353 17.14 -18.96 15.38
N ALA A 354 16.74 -19.94 16.20
CA ALA A 354 17.62 -20.63 17.13
C ALA A 354 18.86 -21.21 16.44
N LYS A 355 20.05 -21.04 17.04
CA LYS A 355 21.32 -21.55 16.50
C LYS A 355 21.30 -23.04 16.20
N GLY A 356 20.65 -23.83 17.06
CA GLY A 356 20.49 -25.26 16.86
C GLY A 356 19.79 -25.66 15.55
N GLN A 357 18.88 -24.83 15.02
CA GLN A 357 18.27 -25.08 13.72
C GLN A 357 19.29 -25.00 12.57
N ARG A 358 20.23 -24.07 12.67
CA ARG A 358 21.31 -23.92 11.70
C ARG A 358 22.31 -25.07 11.82
N GLU A 359 22.66 -25.46 13.05
CA GLU A 359 23.59 -26.55 13.32
C GLU A 359 23.00 -27.90 12.87
N ALA A 360 21.74 -28.18 13.16
CA ALA A 360 21.04 -29.37 12.70
C ALA A 360 20.99 -29.46 11.16
N ALA A 361 20.72 -28.34 10.50
CA ALA A 361 20.72 -28.28 9.03
C ALA A 361 22.11 -28.53 8.43
N ARG A 362 23.18 -28.06 9.08
CA ARG A 362 24.58 -28.33 8.67
C ARG A 362 24.96 -29.78 8.92
N ALA A 363 24.50 -30.37 10.01
CA ALA A 363 24.71 -31.80 10.29
C ALA A 363 24.07 -32.70 9.23
N LEU A 364 22.99 -32.25 8.57
CA LEU A 364 22.39 -32.88 7.40
C LEU A 364 23.12 -32.55 6.08
N ALA A 365 24.36 -32.03 6.12
CA ALA A 365 25.19 -31.64 4.99
C ALA A 365 24.51 -30.64 4.03
N MET A 366 23.56 -29.82 4.51
CA MET A 366 22.92 -28.77 3.69
C MET A 366 23.90 -27.64 3.41
N LYS A 367 23.95 -27.17 2.15
CA LYS A 367 24.74 -25.99 1.77
C LYS A 367 24.13 -24.73 2.43
N GLU A 368 24.95 -23.73 2.77
CA GLU A 368 24.50 -22.48 3.44
C GLU A 368 23.31 -21.81 2.75
N ARG A 369 23.29 -21.83 1.39
CA ARG A 369 22.14 -21.32 0.62
C ARG A 369 20.85 -22.11 0.88
N GLN A 370 20.97 -23.42 1.07
CA GLN A 370 19.81 -24.28 1.40
C GLN A 370 19.36 -24.04 2.83
N VAL A 371 20.30 -23.95 3.78
CA VAL A 371 20.04 -23.62 5.18
C VAL A 371 19.27 -22.29 5.26
N MET A 372 19.74 -21.27 4.57
CA MET A 372 19.08 -19.96 4.53
C MET A 372 17.67 -20.05 3.94
N ARG A 373 17.51 -20.68 2.77
CA ARG A 373 16.24 -20.71 2.02
C ARG A 373 15.18 -21.62 2.62
N VAL A 374 15.59 -22.78 3.17
CA VAL A 374 14.67 -23.85 3.57
C VAL A 374 14.41 -23.82 5.08
N VAL A 375 15.41 -23.42 5.88
CA VAL A 375 15.32 -23.45 7.35
C VAL A 375 15.13 -22.08 7.95
N ILE A 376 16.04 -21.12 7.65
CA ILE A 376 16.08 -19.83 8.33
C ILE A 376 14.99 -18.90 7.80
N LEU A 377 14.93 -18.68 6.50
CA LEU A 377 14.03 -17.69 5.91
C LEU A 377 12.54 -17.97 6.21
N PRO A 378 12.02 -19.21 6.13
CA PRO A 378 10.62 -19.47 6.46
C PRO A 378 10.28 -19.19 7.94
N GLN A 379 11.24 -19.43 8.85
CA GLN A 379 11.06 -19.15 10.28
C GLN A 379 11.19 -17.65 10.56
N ALA A 380 12.20 -16.98 9.98
CA ALA A 380 12.43 -15.55 10.10
C ALA A 380 11.23 -14.72 9.58
N MET A 381 10.63 -15.11 8.45
CA MET A 381 9.50 -14.37 7.85
C MET A 381 8.29 -14.25 8.79
N ARG A 382 8.09 -15.20 9.70
CA ARG A 382 7.01 -15.12 10.71
C ARG A 382 7.25 -14.00 11.73
N VAL A 383 8.51 -13.73 12.03
CA VAL A 383 8.91 -12.67 12.96
C VAL A 383 8.99 -11.32 12.23
N ILE A 384 9.36 -11.33 10.94
CA ILE A 384 9.55 -10.14 10.10
C ILE A 384 8.20 -9.53 9.66
N VAL A 385 7.24 -10.36 9.18
CA VAL A 385 6.02 -9.88 8.52
C VAL A 385 5.13 -9.03 9.42
N PRO A 386 4.83 -9.41 10.68
CA PRO A 386 3.95 -8.59 11.53
C PRO A 386 4.48 -7.18 11.80
N PRO A 387 5.75 -6.94 12.21
CA PRO A 387 6.28 -5.60 12.38
C PRO A 387 6.36 -4.80 11.08
N MET A 388 6.70 -5.42 9.94
CA MET A 388 6.72 -4.74 8.64
C MET A 388 5.34 -4.20 8.25
N THR A 389 4.26 -4.84 8.68
CA THR A 389 2.90 -4.31 8.48
C THR A 389 2.75 -2.92 9.12
N SER A 390 3.28 -2.73 10.32
CA SER A 390 3.23 -1.44 11.02
C SER A 390 4.04 -0.37 10.28
N GLU A 391 5.17 -0.75 9.70
CA GLU A 391 5.98 0.18 8.91
C GLU A 391 5.28 0.61 7.60
N TYR A 392 4.57 -0.29 6.93
CA TYR A 392 3.78 0.07 5.74
C TYR A 392 2.59 0.97 6.08
N LEU A 393 1.93 0.73 7.21
CA LEU A 393 0.91 1.62 7.73
C LEU A 393 1.49 2.99 8.11
N ALA A 394 2.72 3.03 8.63
CA ALA A 394 3.42 4.27 8.94
C ALA A 394 3.74 5.08 7.67
N ILE A 395 4.19 4.44 6.57
CA ILE A 395 4.39 5.13 5.28
C ILE A 395 3.10 5.80 4.81
N ALA A 396 1.98 5.05 4.80
CA ALA A 396 0.70 5.58 4.37
C ALA A 396 0.24 6.79 5.20
N LYS A 397 0.47 6.78 6.52
CA LYS A 397 0.13 7.91 7.41
C LYS A 397 1.12 9.06 7.28
N ASN A 398 2.41 8.76 7.23
CA ASN A 398 3.47 9.77 7.13
C ASN A 398 3.48 10.47 5.76
N SER A 399 2.81 9.91 4.72
CA SER A 399 2.64 10.63 3.46
C SER A 399 1.92 11.96 3.65
N SER A 400 1.08 12.12 4.69
CA SER A 400 0.42 13.38 5.03
C SER A 400 1.39 14.50 5.45
N LEU A 401 2.62 14.16 5.86
CA LEU A 401 3.68 15.15 6.12
C LEU A 401 4.13 15.88 4.85
N ALA A 402 3.71 15.40 3.69
CA ALA A 402 3.89 16.01 2.38
C ALA A 402 3.41 17.47 2.31
N VAL A 403 2.39 17.82 3.10
CA VAL A 403 1.90 19.20 3.27
C VAL A 403 3.05 20.18 3.56
N ALA A 404 4.02 19.76 4.38
CA ALA A 404 5.13 20.62 4.81
C ALA A 404 6.12 20.99 3.69
N ILE A 405 6.15 20.22 2.60
CA ILE A 405 6.98 20.48 1.42
C ILE A 405 6.15 20.85 0.17
N GLY A 406 4.84 21.06 0.34
CA GLY A 406 3.96 21.50 -0.74
C GLY A 406 3.52 20.42 -1.73
N TYR A 407 3.72 19.13 -1.42
CA TYR A 407 3.21 18.05 -2.27
C TYR A 407 1.69 17.89 -2.12
N PRO A 408 0.92 17.82 -3.23
CA PRO A 408 -0.54 17.78 -3.20
C PRO A 408 -1.05 16.36 -2.89
N ASP A 409 -0.85 15.93 -1.65
CA ASP A 409 -1.41 14.70 -1.10
C ASP A 409 -2.88 14.89 -0.66
N PHE A 410 -3.50 13.83 -0.18
CA PHE A 410 -4.91 13.83 0.22
C PHE A 410 -5.22 14.80 1.37
N VAL A 411 -4.28 15.00 2.29
CA VAL A 411 -4.45 15.94 3.41
C VAL A 411 -4.22 17.38 2.95
N SER A 412 -3.23 17.63 2.11
CA SER A 412 -2.92 18.96 1.59
C SER A 412 -4.09 19.53 0.78
N VAL A 413 -4.59 18.75 -0.19
CA VAL A 413 -5.71 19.16 -1.03
C VAL A 413 -7.00 19.30 -0.22
N GLY A 414 -7.28 18.35 0.66
CA GLY A 414 -8.42 18.45 1.57
C GLY A 414 -8.34 19.65 2.49
N GLY A 415 -7.14 20.03 2.95
CA GLY A 415 -6.91 21.26 3.72
C GLY A 415 -7.23 22.54 2.93
N THR A 416 -6.88 22.56 1.63
CA THR A 416 -7.26 23.65 0.74
C THR A 416 -8.77 23.75 0.59
N ILE A 417 -9.45 22.61 0.37
CA ILE A 417 -10.92 22.55 0.28
C ILE A 417 -11.57 22.99 1.60
N LEU A 418 -11.04 22.53 2.75
CA LEU A 418 -11.51 22.92 4.06
C LEU A 418 -11.45 24.45 4.24
N ASN A 419 -10.33 25.07 3.86
CA ASN A 419 -10.14 26.51 3.98
C ASN A 419 -11.07 27.31 3.03
N GLN A 420 -11.36 26.80 1.84
CA GLN A 420 -12.24 27.46 0.89
C GLN A 420 -13.74 27.27 1.23
N SER A 421 -14.13 26.06 1.64
CA SER A 421 -15.52 25.71 1.87
C SER A 421 -16.00 25.94 3.30
N GLY A 422 -15.08 25.99 4.27
CA GLY A 422 -15.39 25.99 5.71
C GLY A 422 -15.91 24.66 6.26
N GLN A 423 -16.00 23.60 5.44
CA GLN A 423 -16.59 22.30 5.76
C GLN A 423 -15.60 21.40 6.53
N ALA A 424 -15.24 21.86 7.74
CA ALA A 424 -14.18 21.20 8.52
C ALA A 424 -14.55 19.78 8.98
N ILE A 425 -15.78 19.56 9.42
CA ILE A 425 -16.24 18.27 9.95
C ILE A 425 -16.27 17.23 8.83
N GLU A 426 -16.82 17.60 7.70
CA GLU A 426 -16.97 16.75 6.53
C GLU A 426 -15.62 16.34 5.97
N ILE A 427 -14.68 17.29 5.80
CA ILE A 427 -13.33 17.00 5.29
C ILE A 427 -12.55 16.13 6.26
N VAL A 428 -12.59 16.42 7.56
CA VAL A 428 -11.93 15.56 8.56
C VAL A 428 -12.57 14.16 8.58
N GLY A 429 -13.89 14.06 8.45
CA GLY A 429 -14.58 12.80 8.31
C GLY A 429 -14.13 12.00 7.08
N ILE A 430 -13.95 12.67 5.94
CA ILE A 430 -13.42 12.07 4.70
C ILE A 430 -11.97 11.59 4.93
N TRP A 431 -11.10 12.41 5.53
CA TRP A 431 -9.72 11.99 5.84
C TRP A 431 -9.71 10.73 6.72
N MET A 432 -10.47 10.74 7.82
CA MET A 432 -10.54 9.59 8.72
C MET A 432 -11.03 8.34 8.00
N GLY A 433 -12.09 8.45 7.19
CA GLY A 433 -12.65 7.34 6.43
C GLY A 433 -11.64 6.76 5.44
N VAL A 434 -11.00 7.60 4.64
CA VAL A 434 -10.05 7.17 3.60
C VAL A 434 -8.80 6.55 4.21
N TYR A 435 -8.18 7.18 5.21
CA TYR A 435 -6.99 6.59 5.87
C TYR A 435 -7.32 5.30 6.63
N LEU A 436 -8.52 5.18 7.19
CA LEU A 436 -9.01 3.93 7.77
C LEU A 436 -9.12 2.84 6.70
N CYS A 437 -9.72 3.15 5.54
CA CYS A 437 -9.82 2.23 4.42
C CYS A 437 -8.44 1.76 3.93
N ILE A 438 -7.51 2.69 3.69
CA ILE A 438 -6.13 2.37 3.29
C ILE A 438 -5.47 1.46 4.34
N SER A 439 -5.63 1.77 5.62
CA SER A 439 -5.06 0.99 6.72
C SER A 439 -5.64 -0.42 6.78
N LEU A 440 -6.96 -0.56 6.59
CA LEU A 440 -7.62 -1.87 6.54
C LEU A 440 -7.18 -2.71 5.33
N LEU A 441 -6.98 -2.08 4.18
CA LEU A 441 -6.49 -2.76 2.97
C LEU A 441 -5.07 -3.28 3.16
N ILE A 442 -4.15 -2.44 3.66
CA ILE A 442 -2.77 -2.84 3.96
C ILE A 442 -2.76 -3.97 5.01
N SER A 443 -3.48 -3.80 6.13
CA SER A 443 -3.56 -4.81 7.19
C SER A 443 -4.17 -6.11 6.70
N GLY A 444 -5.22 -6.04 5.87
CA GLY A 444 -5.86 -7.21 5.26
C GLY A 444 -4.91 -8.00 4.38
N GLY A 445 -4.20 -7.32 3.49
CA GLY A 445 -3.20 -7.92 2.60
C GLY A 445 -2.04 -8.56 3.36
N MET A 446 -1.51 -7.85 4.35
CA MET A 446 -0.40 -8.34 5.16
C MET A 446 -0.81 -9.49 6.08
N ASN A 447 -2.01 -9.46 6.65
CA ASN A 447 -2.54 -10.55 7.47
C ASN A 447 -2.81 -11.81 6.63
N TRP A 448 -3.31 -11.65 5.41
CA TRP A 448 -3.41 -12.75 4.45
C TRP A 448 -2.03 -13.37 4.15
N TYR A 449 -1.01 -12.53 3.91
CA TYR A 449 0.35 -12.99 3.68
C TYR A 449 0.94 -13.70 4.91
N ASN A 450 0.75 -13.13 6.10
CA ASN A 450 1.19 -13.71 7.37
C ASN A 450 0.58 -15.11 7.61
N ASN A 451 -0.72 -15.27 7.34
CA ASN A 451 -1.38 -16.58 7.44
C ASN A 451 -0.83 -17.61 6.47
N LYS A 452 -0.35 -17.18 5.29
CA LYS A 452 0.28 -18.07 4.30
C LYS A 452 1.69 -18.53 4.70
N VAL A 453 2.41 -17.68 5.43
CA VAL A 453 3.79 -17.96 5.91
C VAL A 453 3.78 -18.74 7.22
N ARG A 454 2.66 -18.76 7.94
CA ARG A 454 2.49 -19.48 9.18
C ARG A 454 2.67 -20.99 8.96
N LEU A 455 3.66 -21.61 9.64
CA LEU A 455 3.81 -23.08 9.65
C LEU A 455 2.68 -23.66 10.52
N VAL A 456 2.04 -24.69 10.05
CA VAL A 456 1.12 -25.49 10.88
C VAL A 456 2.02 -26.40 11.72
N GLU A 457 2.13 -26.13 13.00
CA GLU A 457 2.68 -27.09 13.95
C GLU A 457 1.68 -28.25 14.00
N ARG A 458 2.14 -29.42 13.58
CA ARG A 458 1.42 -30.70 13.75
C ARG A 458 1.82 -31.32 15.05
#